data_75b669983f6589d0a44bb7b33ca066b5
#
_entry.id   75b669983f6589d0a44bb7b33ca066b5
#
_cell.length_a   1.000
_cell.length_b   1.000
_cell.length_c   1.000
_cell.angle_alpha   90.00
_cell.angle_beta   90.00
_cell.angle_gamma   90.00
#
_symmetry.space_group_name_H-M   'P 1'
#
loop_
_entity.id
_entity.type
_entity.pdbx_description
1 polymer ?
#
loop_
_entity_poly.entity_id
_entity_poly.type
_entity_poly.pdbx_seq_one_letter_code
_entity_poly.pdbx_strand_id
1 'polypeptide(L)'
;MKNLFILFLAMIFASILFIGCSTEDNPLAPTDPGNGGGDPDPIVIKTPRFMHIESISVTGFPQNKPNGDTWDWNPLSSEERKPDIEVVLQRSGNHLPVFWSDRRKNANHTSTYVFTKPASSDDGKLPYDVPYSQTWMISLVDDDFGGKDQMGSVSVKPSSIYVKDNATNFNKTLTSGSLKIKVKGAWIY
;
A
#
# COMPACT_ATOMS: atom_id res chain seq x y z
N MET A 1 45.82 -17.13 -6.71
CA MET A 1 46.22 -15.90 -6.04
C MET A 1 45.02 -15.40 -5.29
N LYS A 2 44.79 -15.88 -4.07
CA LYS A 2 45.39 -15.49 -2.78
C LYS A 2 45.20 -13.98 -2.53
N ASN A 3 44.39 -13.79 -1.48
CA ASN A 3 44.46 -12.76 -0.46
C ASN A 3 43.69 -11.48 -0.73
N LEU A 4 42.89 -11.20 0.16
CA LEU A 4 43.03 -10.45 1.41
C LEU A 4 42.22 -9.16 1.35
N PHE A 5 41.13 -9.10 2.04
CA PHE A 5 40.79 -7.95 2.86
C PHE A 5 39.81 -8.36 3.96
N ILE A 6 40.40 -8.92 5.02
CA ILE A 6 39.88 -8.86 6.37
C ILE A 6 40.48 -7.63 7.02
N LEU A 7 39.71 -6.93 7.73
CA LEU A 7 39.94 -5.89 8.74
C LEU A 7 39.35 -4.52 8.35
N PHE A 8 38.20 -4.21 8.96
CA PHE A 8 38.11 -3.11 9.90
C PHE A 8 36.83 -3.28 10.71
N LEU A 9 36.97 -4.06 11.75
CA LEU A 9 36.10 -4.08 12.92
C LEU A 9 36.80 -3.23 13.97
N ALA A 10 36.27 -2.14 14.38
CA ALA A 10 36.53 -1.51 15.65
C ALA A 10 35.54 -0.40 15.92
N MET A 11 34.66 -0.68 16.87
CA MET A 11 34.45 0.08 18.09
C MET A 11 34.13 1.56 17.96
N ILE A 12 32.89 1.91 18.30
CA ILE A 12 32.67 2.96 19.29
C ILE A 12 31.38 2.61 20.07
N PHE A 13 31.54 2.00 21.24
CA PHE A 13 30.61 2.07 22.36
C PHE A 13 30.81 3.41 23.03
N ALA A 14 29.89 4.32 22.89
CA ALA A 14 29.83 5.51 23.73
C ALA A 14 28.64 5.36 24.68
N SER A 15 28.91 4.88 25.87
CA SER A 15 28.00 4.88 27.01
C SER A 15 27.78 6.33 27.45
N ILE A 16 26.55 6.83 27.32
CA ILE A 16 26.15 8.07 28.01
C ILE A 16 25.18 7.67 29.11
N LEU A 17 25.75 7.53 30.30
CA LEU A 17 25.03 7.54 31.56
C LEU A 17 24.64 8.98 31.88
N PHE A 18 23.40 9.34 31.79
CA PHE A 18 22.85 10.51 32.44
C PHE A 18 22.15 10.08 33.72
N ILE A 19 22.86 10.14 34.81
CA ILE A 19 22.31 10.23 36.17
C ILE A 19 22.11 11.71 36.44
N GLY A 20 20.86 12.11 36.57
CA GLY A 20 20.50 13.46 36.95
C GLY A 20 19.17 13.43 37.69
N CYS A 21 19.20 12.91 38.92
CA CYS A 21 18.13 13.12 39.88
C CYS A 21 18.46 14.40 40.66
N SER A 22 17.66 15.43 40.51
CA SER A 22 17.61 16.52 41.49
C SER A 22 16.14 16.87 41.71
N THR A 23 15.63 16.32 42.79
CA THR A 23 14.42 16.83 43.44
C THR A 23 14.85 18.12 44.19
N GLU A 24 14.50 19.26 43.65
CA GLU A 24 14.43 20.49 44.42
C GLU A 24 12.95 20.73 44.74
N ASP A 25 12.63 20.48 46.02
CA ASP A 25 11.42 21.00 46.66
C ASP A 25 11.48 22.52 46.65
N ASN A 26 10.69 23.16 45.81
CA ASN A 26 10.50 24.60 45.84
C ASN A 26 9.18 24.89 46.58
N PRO A 27 9.23 25.37 47.82
CA PRO A 27 8.04 25.74 48.55
C PRO A 27 7.59 27.15 48.14
N LEU A 28 6.29 27.26 47.78
CA LEU A 28 5.54 28.51 47.71
C LEU A 28 5.65 29.32 46.39
N ALA A 29 5.03 28.84 45.38
CA ALA A 29 4.45 29.74 44.38
C ALA A 29 3.05 30.14 44.81
N PRO A 30 2.64 31.40 44.66
CA PRO A 30 1.29 31.86 45.00
C PRO A 30 0.29 31.18 44.07
N THR A 31 -0.75 30.60 44.65
CA THR A 31 -1.92 30.11 43.92
C THR A 31 -2.60 31.28 43.20
N ASP A 32 -2.47 31.33 41.90
CA ASP A 32 -3.24 32.20 41.04
C ASP A 32 -4.65 31.60 40.88
N PRO A 33 -5.70 32.26 41.40
CA PRO A 33 -7.07 31.76 41.26
C PRO A 33 -7.63 32.24 39.93
N GLY A 34 -7.60 31.39 38.94
CA GLY A 34 -8.52 31.57 37.83
C GLY A 34 -7.93 31.84 36.44
N ASN A 35 -7.51 30.80 35.82
CA ASN A 35 -7.78 30.66 34.38
C ASN A 35 -8.05 29.18 34.09
N GLY A 36 -9.33 28.84 34.04
CA GLY A 36 -9.79 27.49 33.65
C GLY A 36 -9.63 27.21 32.17
N GLY A 37 -8.42 27.41 31.67
CA GLY A 37 -7.96 26.86 30.40
C GLY A 37 -7.43 25.46 30.67
N GLY A 38 -8.34 24.48 30.72
CA GLY A 38 -7.92 23.09 30.68
C GLY A 38 -7.05 22.89 29.46
N ASP A 39 -5.79 22.47 29.67
CA ASP A 39 -4.98 21.99 28.57
C ASP A 39 -5.80 20.97 27.77
N PRO A 40 -5.88 21.12 26.44
CA PRO A 40 -6.62 20.14 25.65
C PRO A 40 -6.02 18.78 25.93
N ASP A 41 -6.88 17.83 26.29
CA ASP A 41 -6.44 16.46 26.54
C ASP A 41 -5.52 16.00 25.40
N PRO A 42 -4.41 15.34 25.72
CA PRO A 42 -3.46 14.92 24.69
C PRO A 42 -4.15 14.00 23.68
N ILE A 43 -4.07 14.36 22.41
CA ILE A 43 -4.64 13.57 21.33
C ILE A 43 -3.95 12.21 21.31
N VAL A 44 -4.67 11.17 21.73
CA VAL A 44 -4.18 9.79 21.68
C VAL A 44 -4.26 9.30 20.23
N ILE A 45 -3.10 9.18 19.60
CA ILE A 45 -3.00 8.62 18.24
C ILE A 45 -3.09 7.09 18.34
N LYS A 46 -4.16 6.53 17.81
CA LYS A 46 -4.37 5.09 17.75
C LYS A 46 -3.69 4.52 16.50
N THR A 47 -3.09 3.34 16.63
CA THR A 47 -2.56 2.59 15.49
C THR A 47 -3.64 1.65 14.95
N PRO A 48 -3.98 1.71 13.66
CA PRO A 48 -4.92 0.77 13.07
C PRO A 48 -4.43 -0.67 13.15
N ARG A 49 -5.34 -1.61 13.25
CA ARG A 49 -5.06 -3.04 13.15
C ARG A 49 -5.09 -3.52 11.71
N PHE A 50 -6.00 -2.96 10.92
CA PHE A 50 -6.22 -3.34 9.53
C PHE A 50 -6.45 -2.13 8.63
N MET A 51 -6.11 -2.32 7.37
CA MET A 51 -6.52 -1.51 6.23
C MET A 51 -7.66 -2.26 5.52
N HIS A 52 -8.90 -1.81 5.70
CA HIS A 52 -10.10 -2.38 5.10
C HIS A 52 -10.27 -1.85 3.68
N ILE A 53 -9.88 -2.66 2.68
CA ILE A 53 -9.93 -2.27 1.27
C ILE A 53 -11.32 -2.55 0.71
N GLU A 54 -12.06 -1.49 0.34
CA GLU A 54 -13.39 -1.57 -0.26
C GLU A 54 -13.37 -1.63 -1.79
N SER A 55 -12.41 -0.94 -2.39
CA SER A 55 -12.27 -0.91 -3.85
C SER A 55 -10.83 -0.66 -4.28
N ILE A 56 -10.50 -1.21 -5.45
CA ILE A 56 -9.24 -0.99 -6.14
C ILE A 56 -9.57 -0.38 -7.50
N SER A 57 -8.92 0.74 -7.85
CA SER A 57 -9.10 1.37 -9.15
C SER A 57 -7.77 1.46 -9.88
N VAL A 58 -7.76 1.10 -11.14
CA VAL A 58 -6.63 1.30 -12.04
C VAL A 58 -6.88 2.60 -12.80
N THR A 59 -5.97 3.57 -12.66
CA THR A 59 -6.10 4.91 -13.27
C THR A 59 -5.01 5.19 -14.31
N GLY A 60 -4.15 4.22 -14.58
CA GLY A 60 -3.12 4.24 -15.60
C GLY A 60 -2.33 2.94 -15.59
N PHE A 61 -1.89 2.50 -16.76
CA PHE A 61 -1.06 1.32 -16.94
C PHE A 61 -0.25 1.41 -18.25
N PRO A 62 0.77 0.54 -18.46
CA PRO A 62 1.57 0.58 -19.68
C PRO A 62 0.71 0.36 -20.93
N GLN A 63 0.85 1.22 -21.93
CA GLN A 63 0.15 1.09 -23.20
C GLN A 63 0.60 -0.16 -23.98
N ASN A 64 1.88 -0.49 -23.89
CA ASN A 64 2.50 -1.61 -24.60
C ASN A 64 3.26 -2.51 -23.63
N LYS A 65 3.54 -3.73 -24.04
CA LYS A 65 4.48 -4.66 -23.39
C LYS A 65 5.90 -4.04 -23.31
N PRO A 66 6.76 -4.51 -22.42
CA PRO A 66 8.14 -3.98 -22.30
C PRO A 66 8.98 -4.07 -23.56
N ASN A 67 8.68 -5.01 -24.47
CA ASN A 67 9.33 -5.18 -25.77
C ASN A 67 8.77 -4.24 -26.87
N GLY A 68 7.76 -3.42 -26.54
CA GLY A 68 7.10 -2.50 -27.47
C GLY A 68 5.87 -3.06 -28.18
N ASP A 69 5.58 -4.37 -28.05
CA ASP A 69 4.40 -4.99 -28.64
C ASP A 69 3.12 -4.52 -27.95
N THR A 70 2.00 -4.67 -28.65
CA THR A 70 0.67 -4.52 -28.04
C THR A 70 0.40 -5.64 -27.04
N TRP A 71 -0.49 -5.40 -26.08
CA TRP A 71 -0.88 -6.42 -25.10
C TRP A 71 -1.57 -7.58 -25.80
N ASP A 72 -2.64 -7.29 -26.55
CA ASP A 72 -3.33 -8.28 -27.36
C ASP A 72 -2.83 -8.26 -28.81
N TRP A 73 -2.71 -9.45 -29.39
CA TRP A 73 -2.40 -9.58 -30.80
C TRP A 73 -3.69 -9.80 -31.59
N ASN A 74 -4.14 -8.76 -32.30
CA ASN A 74 -5.17 -8.91 -33.31
C ASN A 74 -4.81 -8.06 -34.54
N PRO A 75 -4.54 -8.71 -35.69
CA PRO A 75 -4.18 -7.98 -36.89
C PRO A 75 -5.37 -7.25 -37.56
N LEU A 76 -6.60 -7.58 -37.16
CA LEU A 76 -7.80 -7.10 -37.85
C LEU A 76 -8.45 -5.89 -37.22
N SER A 77 -8.21 -5.63 -35.94
CA SER A 77 -8.84 -4.55 -35.19
C SER A 77 -7.88 -3.87 -34.21
N SER A 78 -7.80 -2.54 -34.23
CA SER A 78 -7.02 -1.76 -33.26
C SER A 78 -7.65 -1.76 -31.86
N GLU A 79 -8.95 -1.94 -31.75
CA GLU A 79 -9.65 -2.03 -30.47
C GLU A 79 -9.35 -3.34 -29.75
N GLU A 80 -9.26 -4.43 -30.51
CA GLU A 80 -8.95 -5.77 -29.98
C GLU A 80 -7.44 -5.98 -29.71
N ARG A 81 -6.63 -4.92 -29.83
CA ARG A 81 -5.21 -4.90 -29.40
C ARG A 81 -5.03 -4.34 -28.00
N LYS A 82 -6.12 -3.93 -27.36
CA LYS A 82 -6.12 -3.41 -26.01
C LYS A 82 -6.25 -4.56 -25.00
N PRO A 83 -5.56 -4.47 -23.85
CA PRO A 83 -5.56 -5.55 -22.86
C PRO A 83 -6.93 -5.79 -22.24
N ASP A 84 -7.17 -7.03 -21.88
CA ASP A 84 -8.27 -7.49 -21.06
C ASP A 84 -7.82 -7.54 -19.60
N ILE A 85 -8.00 -6.44 -18.86
CA ILE A 85 -7.36 -6.26 -17.55
C ILE A 85 -8.15 -6.86 -16.38
N GLU A 86 -7.40 -7.47 -15.46
CA GLU A 86 -7.85 -7.95 -14.16
C GLU A 86 -6.90 -7.47 -13.05
N VAL A 87 -7.41 -7.35 -11.83
CA VAL A 87 -6.65 -6.98 -10.65
C VAL A 87 -6.56 -8.15 -9.69
N VAL A 88 -5.36 -8.39 -9.17
CA VAL A 88 -5.07 -9.46 -8.21
C VAL A 88 -4.52 -8.84 -6.94
N LEU A 89 -5.15 -9.11 -5.78
CA LEU A 89 -4.65 -8.77 -4.46
C LEU A 89 -4.11 -10.04 -3.79
N GLN A 90 -2.85 -10.00 -3.38
CA GLN A 90 -2.19 -11.12 -2.71
C GLN A 90 -1.21 -10.65 -1.65
N ARG A 91 -0.93 -11.48 -0.66
CA ARG A 91 0.14 -11.22 0.31
C ARG A 91 1.49 -11.34 -0.38
N SER A 92 2.41 -10.40 -0.09
CA SER A 92 3.79 -10.47 -0.61
C SER A 92 4.46 -11.78 -0.17
N GLY A 93 5.06 -12.48 -1.14
CA GLY A 93 5.68 -13.80 -0.92
C GLY A 93 4.70 -14.97 -0.85
N ASN A 94 3.41 -14.76 -1.03
CA ASN A 94 2.41 -15.81 -1.18
C ASN A 94 1.84 -15.75 -2.61
N HIS A 95 1.70 -16.91 -3.25
CA HIS A 95 1.16 -17.00 -4.61
C HIS A 95 -0.37 -17.18 -4.65
N LEU A 96 -1.02 -17.30 -3.48
CA LEU A 96 -2.47 -17.44 -3.40
C LEU A 96 -3.10 -16.06 -3.29
N PRO A 97 -3.90 -15.63 -4.29
CA PRO A 97 -4.66 -14.40 -4.23
C PRO A 97 -5.79 -14.49 -3.20
N VAL A 98 -6.09 -13.36 -2.55
CA VAL A 98 -7.27 -13.20 -1.68
C VAL A 98 -8.40 -12.48 -2.39
N PHE A 99 -8.11 -11.89 -3.54
CA PHE A 99 -9.07 -11.29 -4.44
C PHE A 99 -8.52 -11.31 -5.85
N TRP A 100 -9.34 -11.79 -6.78
CA TRP A 100 -9.12 -11.74 -8.22
C TRP A 100 -10.35 -11.12 -8.85
N SER A 101 -10.19 -9.98 -9.52
CA SER A 101 -11.32 -9.20 -10.02
C SER A 101 -11.97 -9.80 -11.28
N ASP A 102 -13.19 -9.36 -11.54
CA ASP A 102 -13.80 -9.48 -12.85
C ASP A 102 -12.97 -8.76 -13.94
N ARG A 103 -13.08 -9.24 -15.17
CA ARG A 103 -12.33 -8.75 -16.32
C ARG A 103 -12.93 -7.47 -16.90
N ARG A 104 -12.07 -6.55 -17.31
CA ARG A 104 -12.40 -5.37 -18.12
C ARG A 104 -11.79 -5.53 -19.50
N LYS A 105 -12.63 -5.83 -20.48
CA LYS A 105 -12.21 -6.10 -21.87
C LYS A 105 -11.78 -4.82 -22.58
N ASN A 106 -10.77 -4.95 -23.46
CA ASN A 106 -10.28 -3.89 -24.35
C ASN A 106 -9.98 -2.59 -23.60
N ALA A 107 -9.26 -2.67 -22.49
CA ALA A 107 -9.06 -1.56 -21.59
C ALA A 107 -8.16 -0.48 -22.19
N ASN A 108 -8.58 0.78 -22.07
CA ASN A 108 -7.78 1.94 -22.47
C ASN A 108 -6.89 2.38 -21.30
N HIS A 109 -5.58 2.51 -21.53
CA HIS A 109 -4.58 2.86 -20.51
C HIS A 109 -4.77 4.23 -19.86
N THR A 110 -5.58 5.11 -20.45
CA THR A 110 -5.91 6.44 -19.88
C THR A 110 -7.24 6.48 -19.15
N SER A 111 -8.01 5.40 -19.19
CA SER A 111 -9.32 5.32 -18.54
C SER A 111 -9.17 4.82 -17.09
N THR A 112 -10.18 5.13 -16.26
CA THR A 112 -10.26 4.62 -14.89
C THR A 112 -11.20 3.42 -14.83
N TYR A 113 -10.70 2.33 -14.25
CA TYR A 113 -11.46 1.10 -14.02
C TYR A 113 -11.55 0.81 -12.55
N VAL A 114 -12.76 0.58 -12.03
CA VAL A 114 -13.01 0.27 -10.62
C VAL A 114 -13.36 -1.21 -10.48
N PHE A 115 -12.64 -1.87 -9.57
CA PHE A 115 -12.78 -3.29 -9.28
C PHE A 115 -13.31 -3.46 -7.85
N THR A 116 -14.48 -4.09 -7.73
CA THR A 116 -15.15 -4.41 -6.46
C THR A 116 -15.72 -5.83 -6.45
N LYS A 117 -15.79 -6.45 -7.63
CA LYS A 117 -16.36 -7.78 -7.81
C LYS A 117 -15.28 -8.79 -8.17
N PRO A 118 -15.33 -10.02 -7.64
CA PRO A 118 -14.45 -11.09 -8.06
C PRO A 118 -14.85 -11.63 -9.45
N ALA A 119 -13.93 -12.33 -10.11
CA ALA A 119 -14.19 -13.05 -11.37
C ALA A 119 -15.14 -14.21 -11.16
N SER A 120 -15.01 -14.92 -10.03
CA SER A 120 -15.91 -16.00 -9.60
C SER A 120 -16.13 -15.97 -8.09
N SER A 121 -17.02 -16.80 -7.57
CA SER A 121 -17.24 -16.93 -6.11
C SER A 121 -16.00 -17.38 -5.34
N ASP A 122 -15.10 -18.11 -6.00
CA ASP A 122 -13.91 -18.70 -5.41
C ASP A 122 -12.69 -17.75 -5.43
N ASP A 123 -12.80 -16.63 -6.16
CA ASP A 123 -11.73 -15.65 -6.35
C ASP A 123 -11.67 -14.59 -5.23
N GLY A 124 -12.21 -14.90 -4.07
CA GLY A 124 -12.26 -14.01 -2.92
C GLY A 124 -13.25 -12.87 -3.11
N LYS A 125 -13.12 -11.84 -2.26
CA LYS A 125 -14.03 -10.69 -2.33
C LYS A 125 -13.41 -9.43 -1.74
N LEU A 126 -13.92 -8.28 -2.19
CA LEU A 126 -13.80 -7.03 -1.46
C LEU A 126 -15.15 -6.77 -0.75
N PRO A 127 -15.16 -6.12 0.42
CA PRO A 127 -13.98 -5.58 1.12
C PRO A 127 -13.10 -6.66 1.75
N TYR A 128 -11.79 -6.35 1.89
CA TYR A 128 -10.79 -7.24 2.48
C TYR A 128 -9.90 -6.51 3.49
N ASP A 129 -9.63 -7.17 4.63
CA ASP A 129 -8.84 -6.63 5.74
C ASP A 129 -7.36 -7.00 5.59
N VAL A 130 -6.55 -6.02 5.20
CA VAL A 130 -5.10 -6.14 5.12
C VAL A 130 -4.48 -5.79 6.47
N PRO A 131 -3.77 -6.72 7.16
CA PRO A 131 -3.13 -6.44 8.44
C PRO A 131 -2.11 -5.29 8.34
N TYR A 132 -2.12 -4.40 9.34
CA TYR A 132 -1.36 -3.14 9.35
C TYR A 132 0.15 -3.31 9.12
N SER A 133 0.75 -4.36 9.69
CA SER A 133 2.20 -4.61 9.61
C SER A 133 2.64 -5.42 8.39
N GLN A 134 1.69 -6.00 7.63
CA GLN A 134 2.01 -6.89 6.52
C GLN A 134 2.17 -6.12 5.21
N THR A 135 3.01 -6.66 4.33
CA THR A 135 3.17 -6.16 2.97
C THR A 135 2.35 -7.03 2.01
N TRP A 136 1.57 -6.36 1.18
CA TRP A 136 0.72 -6.96 0.16
C TRP A 136 1.11 -6.45 -1.21
N MET A 137 0.63 -7.08 -2.24
CA MET A 137 0.86 -6.71 -3.62
C MET A 137 -0.47 -6.65 -4.36
N ILE A 138 -0.66 -5.59 -5.13
CA ILE A 138 -1.73 -5.49 -6.11
C ILE A 138 -1.08 -5.55 -7.47
N SER A 139 -1.42 -6.58 -8.22
CA SER A 139 -0.95 -6.79 -9.59
C SER A 139 -2.05 -6.47 -10.58
N LEU A 140 -1.67 -5.91 -11.73
CA LEU A 140 -2.50 -5.81 -12.91
C LEU A 140 -2.04 -6.88 -13.88
N VAL A 141 -2.98 -7.66 -14.39
CA VAL A 141 -2.73 -8.70 -15.39
C VAL A 141 -3.60 -8.47 -16.61
N ASP A 142 -3.07 -8.88 -17.76
CA ASP A 142 -3.77 -8.99 -19.02
C ASP A 142 -4.16 -10.47 -19.21
N ASP A 143 -5.43 -10.74 -19.49
CA ASP A 143 -5.95 -12.09 -19.62
C ASP A 143 -6.26 -12.41 -21.08
N ASP A 144 -5.25 -12.91 -21.76
CA ASP A 144 -5.31 -13.33 -23.16
C ASP A 144 -5.77 -14.77 -23.35
N PHE A 145 -6.16 -15.10 -24.56
CA PHE A 145 -6.50 -16.47 -24.98
C PHE A 145 -5.35 -17.48 -24.75
N GLY A 146 -4.11 -17.02 -24.71
CA GLY A 146 -2.89 -17.84 -24.53
C GLY A 146 -2.35 -17.90 -23.09
N GLY A 147 -2.92 -17.16 -22.15
CA GLY A 147 -2.44 -17.06 -20.77
C GLY A 147 -2.62 -15.68 -20.16
N LYS A 148 -2.03 -15.48 -19.00
CA LYS A 148 -2.10 -14.20 -18.26
C LYS A 148 -0.72 -13.55 -18.23
N ASP A 149 -0.63 -12.36 -18.79
CA ASP A 149 0.59 -11.54 -18.78
C ASP A 149 0.56 -10.52 -17.64
N GLN A 150 1.64 -10.45 -16.86
CA GLN A 150 1.73 -9.45 -15.81
C GLN A 150 2.09 -8.08 -16.39
N MET A 151 1.19 -7.11 -16.25
CA MET A 151 1.38 -5.73 -16.71
C MET A 151 2.17 -4.87 -15.71
N GLY A 152 2.19 -5.27 -14.45
CA GLY A 152 2.90 -4.60 -13.37
C GLY A 152 2.28 -4.84 -12.01
N SER A 153 2.94 -4.35 -10.96
CA SER A 153 2.44 -4.46 -9.59
C SER A 153 2.85 -3.27 -8.73
N VAL A 154 2.07 -3.02 -7.68
CA VAL A 154 2.37 -2.06 -6.62
C VAL A 154 2.37 -2.75 -5.26
N SER A 155 3.27 -2.32 -4.39
CA SER A 155 3.33 -2.79 -3.00
C SER A 155 2.39 -1.98 -2.12
N VAL A 156 1.65 -2.66 -1.26
CA VAL A 156 0.74 -2.09 -0.25
C VAL A 156 1.23 -2.49 1.13
N LYS A 157 1.79 -1.55 1.87
CA LYS A 157 2.14 -1.72 3.28
C LYS A 157 1.34 -0.71 4.10
N PRO A 158 0.26 -1.11 4.79
CA PRO A 158 -0.61 -0.18 5.50
C PRO A 158 0.13 0.77 6.44
N SER A 159 1.13 0.27 7.19
CA SER A 159 1.93 1.09 8.10
C SER A 159 2.75 2.20 7.44
N SER A 160 3.03 2.12 6.14
CA SER A 160 3.70 3.19 5.39
C SER A 160 2.74 4.13 4.67
N ILE A 161 1.46 3.74 4.58
CA ILE A 161 0.40 4.54 3.93
C ILE A 161 -0.37 5.37 4.95
N TYR A 162 -0.49 4.87 6.19
CA TYR A 162 -1.23 5.52 7.25
C TYR A 162 -0.58 6.84 7.67
N VAL A 163 -1.37 7.91 7.65
CA VAL A 163 -1.03 9.20 8.27
C VAL A 163 -1.57 9.17 9.69
N LYS A 164 -0.74 9.50 10.68
CA LYS A 164 -1.09 9.47 12.12
C LYS A 164 -2.03 10.63 12.49
N ASP A 165 -3.23 10.62 11.93
CA ASP A 165 -4.25 11.66 12.09
C ASP A 165 -5.58 11.12 12.64
N ASN A 166 -5.61 9.83 13.06
CA ASN A 166 -6.83 9.11 13.47
C ASN A 166 -7.94 9.13 12.39
N ALA A 167 -7.57 9.30 11.13
CA ALA A 167 -8.52 9.21 10.03
C ALA A 167 -9.22 7.86 10.01
N THR A 168 -10.51 7.84 9.76
CA THR A 168 -11.29 6.61 9.62
C THR A 168 -11.25 6.06 8.20
N ASN A 169 -11.05 6.93 7.20
CA ASN A 169 -11.07 6.55 5.80
C ASN A 169 -9.72 6.86 5.13
N PHE A 170 -9.43 6.13 4.07
CA PHE A 170 -8.29 6.43 3.21
C PHE A 170 -8.69 6.39 1.74
N ASN A 171 -7.90 7.11 0.94
CA ASN A 171 -7.99 7.16 -0.50
C ASN A 171 -6.59 7.44 -1.03
N LYS A 172 -5.83 6.39 -1.36
CA LYS A 172 -4.41 6.47 -1.70
C LYS A 172 -4.13 5.98 -3.10
N THR A 173 -3.28 6.72 -3.81
CA THR A 173 -2.75 6.31 -5.11
C THR A 173 -1.34 5.75 -4.90
N LEU A 174 -1.11 4.56 -5.43
CA LEU A 174 0.16 3.84 -5.45
C LEU A 174 0.65 3.79 -6.90
N THR A 175 1.94 3.95 -7.11
CA THR A 175 2.51 4.01 -8.46
C THR A 175 3.72 3.10 -8.60
N SER A 176 3.87 2.48 -9.77
CA SER A 176 5.04 1.72 -10.19
C SER A 176 5.22 1.93 -11.70
N GLY A 177 6.16 2.79 -12.09
CA GLY A 177 6.27 3.24 -13.48
C GLY A 177 4.98 3.92 -13.96
N SER A 178 4.43 3.43 -15.07
CA SER A 178 3.14 3.90 -15.62
C SER A 178 1.91 3.32 -14.94
N LEU A 179 2.07 2.24 -14.16
CA LEU A 179 0.96 1.65 -13.39
C LEU A 179 0.58 2.58 -12.23
N LYS A 180 -0.69 2.96 -12.19
CA LYS A 180 -1.29 3.79 -11.15
C LYS A 180 -2.51 3.08 -10.58
N ILE A 181 -2.43 2.67 -9.33
CA ILE A 181 -3.50 1.99 -8.62
C ILE A 181 -3.97 2.86 -7.46
N LYS A 182 -5.26 3.12 -7.40
CA LYS A 182 -5.91 3.85 -6.33
C LYS A 182 -6.67 2.87 -5.44
N VAL A 183 -6.38 2.91 -4.15
CA VAL A 183 -7.02 2.06 -3.13
C VAL A 183 -7.87 2.93 -2.23
N LYS A 184 -9.13 2.54 -2.02
CA LYS A 184 -10.08 3.24 -1.16
C LYS A 184 -10.66 2.29 -0.12
N GLY A 185 -10.91 2.81 1.08
CA GLY A 185 -11.52 2.08 2.18
C GLY A 185 -11.39 2.76 3.52
N ALA A 186 -11.36 1.97 4.61
CA ALA A 186 -11.35 2.45 5.98
C ALA A 186 -10.19 1.88 6.80
N TRP A 187 -9.79 2.59 7.85
CA TRP A 187 -8.88 2.09 8.89
C TRP A 187 -9.69 1.45 10.03
N ILE A 188 -9.33 0.24 10.40
CA ILE A 188 -9.93 -0.49 11.53
C ILE A 188 -8.94 -0.45 12.70
N TYR A 189 -9.38 0.10 13.82
CA TYR A 189 -8.60 0.29 15.05
C TYR A 189 -8.81 -0.84 16.05
#